data_ebd74845d35cc1767e832a3882c7fb05
#
_entry.id   ebd74845d35cc1767e832a3882c7fb05
#
_cell.length_a   1.000
_cell.length_b   1.000
_cell.length_c   1.000
_cell.angle_alpha   90.00
_cell.angle_beta   90.00
_cell.angle_gamma   90.00
#
_symmetry.space_group_name_H-M   'P 1'
#
loop_
_entity.id
_entity.type
_entity.pdbx_description
1 polymer ?
#
loop_
_entity_poly.entity_id
_entity_poly.type
_entity_poly.pdbx_seq_one_letter_code
_entity_poly.pdbx_strand_id
1 'polypeptide(L)'
;SLLEDGLMLNYDTWQTSPSNQLSFGKDGIRAHEFVLNNNGQELRIQSQDSTLNAPIDVTFNNFRIETLTEILESDTWNVGGGINGAATISRLDAKPVFVSDLEINKFYFGQDTVGNILVNVHNQQENTFSADVRITENGNDVQLLGEYIAPPNGTPTFNAKLNLAPLKMKTIQAFSMGYLKNSEGDLTGVLDISGN
;
A
#
# COMPACT_ATOMS: atom_id res chain seq x y z
N SER A 1 8.48 -22.06 5.03
CA SER A 1 9.11 -21.33 6.15
C SER A 1 10.48 -20.85 5.75
N LEU A 2 10.90 -19.71 6.24
CA LEU A 2 12.26 -19.19 6.14
C LEU A 2 13.05 -19.67 7.36
N LEU A 3 14.36 -19.83 7.22
CA LEU A 3 15.24 -20.09 8.34
C LEU A 3 15.39 -18.81 9.18
N GLU A 4 15.57 -18.95 10.49
CA GLU A 4 15.60 -17.82 11.44
C GLU A 4 16.67 -16.77 11.10
N ASP A 5 17.83 -17.20 10.59
CA ASP A 5 18.94 -16.33 10.17
C ASP A 5 19.20 -16.40 8.65
N GLY A 6 18.22 -16.84 7.87
CA GLY A 6 18.46 -17.27 6.48
C GLY A 6 18.04 -16.31 5.39
N LEU A 7 17.40 -15.19 5.70
CA LEU A 7 16.98 -14.22 4.69
C LEU A 7 18.00 -13.09 4.59
N MET A 8 18.63 -13.00 3.43
CA MET A 8 19.50 -11.88 3.09
C MET A 8 18.86 -11.10 1.94
N LEU A 9 18.52 -9.84 2.16
CA LEU A 9 18.01 -8.93 1.15
C LEU A 9 19.00 -7.77 1.01
N ASN A 10 19.50 -7.55 -0.18
CA ASN A 10 20.43 -6.46 -0.51
C ASN A 10 21.65 -6.39 0.43
N TYR A 11 22.26 -7.56 0.75
CA TYR A 11 23.37 -7.73 1.70
C TYR A 11 23.03 -7.49 3.18
N ASP A 12 21.78 -7.17 3.52
CA ASP A 12 21.29 -7.05 4.88
C ASP A 12 20.67 -8.35 5.37
N THR A 13 21.03 -8.77 6.57
CA THR A 13 20.45 -9.97 7.20
C THR A 13 19.14 -9.60 7.88
N TRP A 14 18.06 -10.24 7.46
CA TRP A 14 16.74 -10.11 8.05
C TRP A 14 16.46 -11.26 9.02
N GLN A 15 15.97 -10.90 10.19
CA GLN A 15 15.52 -11.87 11.17
C GLN A 15 14.06 -12.24 10.90
N THR A 16 13.75 -13.51 11.06
CA THR A 16 12.40 -14.04 10.93
C THR A 16 11.96 -14.73 12.22
N SER A 17 10.64 -14.87 12.44
CA SER A 17 10.16 -15.71 13.56
C SER A 17 10.54 -17.17 13.33
N PRO A 18 10.93 -17.94 14.36
CA PRO A 18 11.22 -19.38 14.26
C PRO A 18 10.03 -20.19 13.73
N SER A 19 8.81 -19.74 14.05
CA SER A 19 7.54 -20.38 13.66
C SER A 19 6.95 -19.82 12.39
N ASN A 20 7.69 -18.96 11.65
CA ASN A 20 7.18 -18.33 10.44
C ASN A 20 6.70 -19.36 9.42
N GLN A 21 5.52 -19.15 8.89
CA GLN A 21 4.98 -19.96 7.81
C GLN A 21 4.17 -19.08 6.85
N LEU A 22 4.54 -19.13 5.58
CA LEU A 22 3.74 -18.55 4.50
C LEU A 22 3.43 -19.66 3.51
N SER A 23 2.16 -19.94 3.29
CA SER A 23 1.66 -20.93 2.34
C SER A 23 0.82 -20.23 1.29
N PHE A 24 1.10 -20.48 0.03
CA PHE A 24 0.29 -20.00 -1.08
C PHE A 24 0.28 -21.07 -2.17
N GLY A 25 -0.85 -21.23 -2.85
CA GLY A 25 -1.02 -22.22 -3.88
C GLY A 25 -2.46 -22.25 -4.40
N LYS A 26 -2.78 -23.30 -5.16
CA LYS A 26 -4.11 -23.46 -5.75
C LYS A 26 -5.22 -23.58 -4.71
N ASP A 27 -4.89 -24.04 -3.51
CA ASP A 27 -5.84 -24.27 -2.42
C ASP A 27 -6.08 -23.01 -1.59
N GLY A 28 -5.24 -21.99 -1.71
CA GLY A 28 -5.38 -20.72 -1.03
C GLY A 28 -4.10 -20.16 -0.42
N ILE A 29 -4.28 -19.14 0.43
CA ILE A 29 -3.21 -18.41 1.10
C ILE A 29 -3.40 -18.52 2.61
N ARG A 30 -2.29 -18.72 3.33
CA ARG A 30 -2.23 -18.64 4.80
C ARG A 30 -0.87 -18.15 5.24
N ALA A 31 -0.86 -17.23 6.20
CA ALA A 31 0.32 -16.76 6.89
C ALA A 31 0.21 -17.04 8.40
N HIS A 32 1.27 -17.52 9.02
CA HIS A 32 1.35 -17.74 10.46
C HIS A 32 2.70 -17.22 10.96
N GLU A 33 2.64 -16.26 11.88
CA GLU A 33 3.81 -15.63 12.50
C GLU A 33 4.92 -15.22 11.49
N PHE A 34 4.50 -14.80 10.29
CA PHE A 34 5.47 -14.34 9.29
C PHE A 34 5.89 -12.91 9.66
N VAL A 35 7.10 -12.80 10.17
CA VAL A 35 7.69 -11.52 10.61
C VAL A 35 9.06 -11.37 9.99
N LEU A 36 9.33 -10.21 9.42
CA LEU A 36 10.65 -9.79 8.95
C LEU A 36 11.08 -8.57 9.75
N ASN A 37 12.25 -8.66 10.37
CA ASN A 37 12.85 -7.57 11.16
C ASN A 37 14.28 -7.27 10.69
N ASN A 38 14.57 -5.99 10.47
CA ASN A 38 15.92 -5.51 10.23
C ASN A 38 16.06 -4.06 10.67
N ASN A 39 17.04 -3.72 11.48
CA ASN A 39 17.42 -2.34 11.82
C ASN A 39 16.23 -1.43 12.22
N GLY A 40 15.29 -1.95 13.01
CA GLY A 40 14.10 -1.20 13.45
C GLY A 40 12.96 -1.13 12.42
N GLN A 41 13.11 -1.81 11.30
CA GLN A 41 12.02 -2.07 10.35
C GLN A 41 11.32 -3.39 10.73
N GLU A 42 10.00 -3.42 10.67
CA GLU A 42 9.24 -4.65 10.84
C GLU A 42 8.13 -4.75 9.76
N LEU A 43 8.02 -5.93 9.16
CA LEU A 43 6.86 -6.36 8.38
C LEU A 43 6.31 -7.62 9.07
N ARG A 44 5.03 -7.58 9.43
CA ARG A 44 4.31 -8.72 9.99
C ARG A 44 3.14 -9.08 9.08
N ILE A 45 3.00 -10.36 8.78
CA ILE A 45 1.87 -10.90 8.00
C ILE A 45 1.27 -12.07 8.77
N GLN A 46 -0.02 -11.99 9.07
CA GLN A 46 -0.72 -12.98 9.89
C GLN A 46 -2.13 -13.22 9.37
N SER A 47 -2.51 -14.49 9.14
CA SER A 47 -3.91 -14.85 8.95
C SER A 47 -4.66 -14.75 10.27
N GLN A 48 -5.89 -14.22 10.25
CA GLN A 48 -6.72 -14.04 11.45
C GLN A 48 -7.11 -15.36 12.11
N ASP A 49 -7.19 -16.43 11.34
CA ASP A 49 -7.39 -17.79 11.84
C ASP A 49 -6.60 -18.83 11.02
N SER A 50 -6.79 -20.12 11.33
CA SER A 50 -6.05 -21.24 10.71
C SER A 50 -6.66 -21.71 9.39
N THR A 51 -7.79 -21.16 8.95
CA THR A 51 -8.42 -21.56 7.69
C THR A 51 -7.68 -20.98 6.49
N LEU A 52 -7.74 -21.67 5.36
CA LEU A 52 -7.23 -21.13 4.11
C LEU A 52 -8.09 -19.94 3.66
N ASN A 53 -7.44 -18.92 3.11
CA ASN A 53 -8.09 -17.67 2.68
C ASN A 53 -8.78 -16.87 3.80
N ALA A 54 -8.50 -17.18 5.07
CA ALA A 54 -8.85 -16.27 6.17
C ALA A 54 -8.30 -14.87 5.88
N PRO A 55 -8.95 -13.81 6.36
CA PRO A 55 -8.41 -12.46 6.24
C PRO A 55 -6.96 -12.40 6.74
N ILE A 56 -6.12 -11.66 6.02
CA ILE A 56 -4.71 -11.49 6.35
C ILE A 56 -4.48 -10.08 6.84
N ASP A 57 -3.95 -9.96 8.05
CA ASP A 57 -3.45 -8.71 8.61
C ASP A 57 -1.99 -8.52 8.21
N VAL A 58 -1.68 -7.33 7.71
CA VAL A 58 -0.34 -6.88 7.36
C VAL A 58 -0.04 -5.63 8.17
N THR A 59 1.03 -5.66 8.95
CA THR A 59 1.46 -4.52 9.77
C THR A 59 2.87 -4.09 9.37
N PHE A 60 3.05 -2.81 9.24
CA PHE A 60 4.32 -2.18 8.93
C PHE A 60 4.77 -1.29 10.10
N ASN A 61 6.03 -1.37 10.47
CA ASN A 61 6.65 -0.48 11.43
C ASN A 61 7.97 0.03 10.85
N ASN A 62 8.03 1.32 10.52
CA ASN A 62 9.16 1.96 9.85
C ASN A 62 9.71 1.17 8.64
N PHE A 63 8.84 0.42 7.96
CA PHE A 63 9.26 -0.46 6.88
C PHE A 63 9.54 0.36 5.62
N ARG A 64 10.68 0.12 4.97
CA ARG A 64 11.06 0.85 3.77
C ARG A 64 10.39 0.25 2.53
N ILE A 65 9.77 1.08 1.71
CA ILE A 65 9.14 0.66 0.46
C ILE A 65 10.19 0.07 -0.50
N GLU A 66 11.40 0.61 -0.50
CA GLU A 66 12.52 0.10 -1.29
C GLU A 66 12.77 -1.39 -1.02
N THR A 67 12.63 -1.81 0.24
CA THR A 67 12.76 -3.23 0.61
C THR A 67 11.67 -4.10 -0.04
N LEU A 68 10.45 -3.59 -0.21
CA LEU A 68 9.40 -4.34 -0.94
C LEU A 68 9.75 -4.49 -2.43
N THR A 69 10.26 -3.44 -3.07
CA THR A 69 10.65 -3.51 -4.49
C THR A 69 11.82 -4.47 -4.71
N GLU A 70 12.74 -4.54 -3.77
CA GLU A 70 13.85 -5.51 -3.76
C GLU A 70 13.34 -6.95 -3.62
N ILE A 71 12.41 -7.22 -2.69
CA ILE A 71 11.80 -8.54 -2.50
C ILE A 71 11.06 -9.00 -3.78
N LEU A 72 10.42 -8.07 -4.48
CA LEU A 72 9.65 -8.35 -5.69
C LEU A 72 10.52 -8.38 -6.97
N GLU A 73 11.83 -8.22 -6.83
CA GLU A 73 12.79 -8.14 -7.96
C GLU A 73 12.36 -7.11 -9.02
N SER A 74 11.73 -6.02 -8.56
CA SER A 74 11.18 -4.99 -9.44
C SER A 74 12.14 -3.80 -9.58
N ASP A 75 13.16 -3.94 -10.42
CA ASP A 75 14.08 -2.85 -10.76
C ASP A 75 13.43 -1.70 -11.54
N THR A 76 12.17 -1.88 -11.96
CA THR A 76 11.49 -0.94 -12.86
C THR A 76 10.98 0.31 -12.13
N TRP A 77 10.83 0.24 -10.80
CA TRP A 77 10.18 1.29 -10.01
C TRP A 77 11.14 1.85 -8.97
N ASN A 78 11.75 2.98 -9.25
CA ASN A 78 12.52 3.72 -8.25
C ASN A 78 11.53 4.45 -7.32
N VAL A 79 11.01 3.75 -6.32
CA VAL A 79 10.07 4.27 -5.32
C VAL A 79 10.60 4.01 -3.93
N GLY A 80 10.31 4.90 -3.02
CA GLY A 80 10.70 4.70 -1.62
C GLY A 80 9.98 5.61 -0.66
N GLY A 81 10.30 5.40 0.61
CA GLY A 81 9.69 6.05 1.76
C GLY A 81 9.48 5.07 2.90
N GLY A 82 9.19 5.58 4.08
CA GLY A 82 8.90 4.76 5.27
C GLY A 82 7.41 4.52 5.42
N ILE A 83 6.98 3.26 5.40
CA ILE A 83 5.58 2.87 5.61
C ILE A 83 5.34 2.45 7.05
N ASN A 84 4.26 2.94 7.65
CA ASN A 84 3.76 2.59 8.98
C ASN A 84 2.27 2.30 8.91
N GLY A 85 1.77 1.51 9.89
CA GLY A 85 0.35 1.24 10.03
C GLY A 85 -0.02 -0.20 9.69
N ALA A 86 -1.29 -0.42 9.41
CA ALA A 86 -1.82 -1.75 9.19
C ALA A 86 -2.85 -1.80 8.05
N ALA A 87 -2.97 -2.98 7.45
CA ALA A 87 -4.02 -3.28 6.51
C ALA A 87 -4.54 -4.71 6.73
N THR A 88 -5.82 -4.93 6.45
CA THR A 88 -6.42 -6.26 6.41
C THR A 88 -6.91 -6.54 5.01
N ILE A 89 -6.51 -7.66 4.44
CA ILE A 89 -6.94 -8.14 3.13
C ILE A 89 -7.91 -9.30 3.33
N SER A 90 -9.09 -9.20 2.75
CA SER A 90 -10.17 -10.20 2.86
C SER A 90 -10.62 -10.68 1.48
N ARG A 91 -11.40 -11.76 1.44
CA ARG A 91 -11.94 -12.35 0.21
C ARG A 91 -10.84 -12.76 -0.78
N LEU A 92 -9.79 -13.39 -0.27
CA LEU A 92 -8.60 -13.77 -1.04
C LEU A 92 -8.88 -14.78 -2.17
N ASP A 93 -10.00 -15.48 -2.08
CA ASP A 93 -10.46 -16.51 -3.04
C ASP A 93 -11.41 -15.98 -4.13
N ALA A 94 -11.77 -14.71 -4.06
CA ALA A 94 -12.75 -14.10 -4.96
C ALA A 94 -12.28 -12.75 -5.51
N LYS A 95 -12.92 -11.67 -5.07
CA LYS A 95 -12.52 -10.28 -5.35
C LYS A 95 -11.93 -9.68 -4.07
N PRO A 96 -10.60 -9.66 -3.92
CA PRO A 96 -9.99 -9.16 -2.71
C PRO A 96 -10.41 -7.73 -2.42
N VAL A 97 -10.64 -7.44 -1.16
CA VAL A 97 -10.89 -6.11 -0.64
C VAL A 97 -9.96 -5.86 0.54
N PHE A 98 -9.63 -4.62 0.80
CA PHE A 98 -8.78 -4.28 1.92
C PHE A 98 -9.35 -3.11 2.72
N VAL A 99 -9.10 -3.12 4.01
CA VAL A 99 -9.22 -1.96 4.90
C VAL A 99 -7.81 -1.60 5.37
N SER A 100 -7.53 -0.33 5.59
CA SER A 100 -6.19 0.10 5.94
C SER A 100 -6.18 1.40 6.73
N ASP A 101 -5.15 1.54 7.53
CA ASP A 101 -4.72 2.78 8.17
C ASP A 101 -3.19 2.82 7.99
N LEU A 102 -2.76 3.44 6.89
CA LEU A 102 -1.36 3.46 6.47
C LEU A 102 -0.86 4.88 6.31
N GLU A 103 0.36 5.12 6.75
CA GLU A 103 1.11 6.34 6.55
C GLU A 103 2.43 6.02 5.83
N ILE A 104 2.67 6.69 4.72
CA ILE A 104 3.92 6.62 3.98
C ILE A 104 4.62 7.97 4.13
N ASN A 105 5.73 7.98 4.83
CA ASN A 105 6.51 9.18 5.07
C ASN A 105 7.60 9.36 4.02
N LYS A 106 7.77 10.59 3.54
CA LYS A 106 8.81 10.98 2.57
C LYS A 106 8.77 10.13 1.30
N PHE A 107 7.56 9.86 0.81
CA PHE A 107 7.40 9.11 -0.44
C PHE A 107 8.08 9.82 -1.60
N TYR A 108 8.83 9.08 -2.39
CA TYR A 108 9.40 9.55 -3.64
C TYR A 108 9.15 8.56 -4.78
N PHE A 109 9.12 9.09 -5.99
CA PHE A 109 9.02 8.33 -7.23
C PHE A 109 10.06 8.85 -8.22
N GLY A 110 10.94 7.98 -8.70
CA GLY A 110 12.08 8.40 -9.51
C GLY A 110 13.05 9.27 -8.70
N GLN A 111 13.24 10.50 -9.14
CA GLN A 111 14.10 11.48 -8.47
C GLN A 111 13.29 12.56 -7.72
N ASP A 112 11.97 12.53 -7.82
CA ASP A 112 11.10 13.56 -7.29
C ASP A 112 10.43 13.11 -5.99
N THR A 113 10.58 13.92 -4.94
CA THR A 113 9.88 13.70 -3.67
C THR A 113 8.44 14.18 -3.78
N VAL A 114 7.51 13.31 -3.49
CA VAL A 114 6.06 13.58 -3.53
C VAL A 114 5.58 14.18 -2.21
N GLY A 115 6.01 13.62 -1.07
CA GLY A 115 5.60 14.02 0.26
C GLY A 115 5.14 12.86 1.12
N ASN A 116 4.25 13.13 2.07
CA ASN A 116 3.64 12.09 2.90
C ASN A 116 2.31 11.65 2.28
N ILE A 117 2.03 10.35 2.33
CA ILE A 117 0.77 9.77 1.84
C ILE A 117 0.08 9.08 3.01
N LEU A 118 -1.18 9.46 3.27
CA LEU A 118 -2.07 8.78 4.20
C LEU A 118 -3.10 8.00 3.41
N VAL A 119 -3.33 6.75 3.80
CA VAL A 119 -4.29 5.86 3.14
C VAL A 119 -5.18 5.22 4.18
N ASN A 120 -6.38 5.78 4.34
CA ASN A 120 -7.40 5.26 5.24
C ASN A 120 -8.52 4.64 4.42
N VAL A 121 -8.73 3.34 4.56
CA VAL A 121 -9.83 2.62 3.94
C VAL A 121 -10.62 1.88 5.00
N HIS A 122 -11.89 2.17 5.11
CA HIS A 122 -12.78 1.58 6.10
C HIS A 122 -13.96 0.88 5.46
N ASN A 123 -14.35 -0.24 6.04
CA ASN A 123 -15.60 -0.90 5.69
C ASN A 123 -16.73 -0.26 6.51
N GLN A 124 -17.64 0.45 5.86
CA GLN A 124 -18.77 1.12 6.52
C GLN A 124 -20.01 0.22 6.64
N GLN A 125 -20.23 -0.59 5.61
CA GLN A 125 -21.34 -1.54 5.53
C GLN A 125 -20.85 -2.76 4.76
N GLU A 126 -21.61 -3.84 4.81
CA GLU A 126 -21.29 -5.02 4.00
C GLU A 126 -21.07 -4.63 2.53
N ASN A 127 -19.90 -4.99 2.01
CA ASN A 127 -19.45 -4.71 0.64
C ASN A 127 -19.27 -3.22 0.26
N THR A 128 -19.31 -2.29 1.22
CA THR A 128 -19.11 -0.85 0.98
C THR A 128 -17.88 -0.37 1.74
N PHE A 129 -16.93 0.19 1.02
CA PHE A 129 -15.65 0.67 1.54
C PHE A 129 -15.52 2.16 1.26
N SER A 130 -15.22 2.94 2.28
CA SER A 130 -14.85 4.35 2.12
C SER A 130 -13.35 4.51 2.15
N ALA A 131 -12.82 5.37 1.29
CA ALA A 131 -11.41 5.71 1.23
C ALA A 131 -11.20 7.21 1.45
N ASP A 132 -10.22 7.54 2.29
CA ASP A 132 -9.65 8.88 2.42
C ASP A 132 -8.14 8.76 2.17
N VAL A 133 -7.69 9.23 1.01
CA VAL A 133 -6.28 9.23 0.64
C VAL A 133 -5.80 10.66 0.55
N ARG A 134 -4.71 10.97 1.25
CA ARG A 134 -4.14 12.32 1.28
C ARG A 134 -2.67 12.30 0.89
N ILE A 135 -2.27 13.32 0.13
CA ILE A 135 -0.87 13.63 -0.13
C ILE A 135 -0.59 15.01 0.46
N THR A 136 0.36 15.07 1.37
CA THR A 136 0.76 16.29 2.07
C THR A 136 2.28 16.50 1.97
N GLU A 137 2.77 17.62 2.41
CA GLU A 137 4.17 18.05 2.34
C GLU A 137 4.64 18.40 0.91
N ASN A 138 5.85 18.91 0.80
CA ASN A 138 6.46 19.38 -0.44
C ASN A 138 5.58 20.33 -1.28
N GLY A 139 4.68 21.06 -0.60
CA GLY A 139 3.73 21.97 -1.23
C GLY A 139 2.53 21.29 -1.86
N ASN A 140 2.32 20.01 -1.60
CA ASN A 140 1.10 19.30 -1.96
C ASN A 140 0.07 19.33 -0.81
N ASP A 141 -1.18 19.52 -1.18
CA ASP A 141 -2.36 19.33 -0.33
C ASP A 141 -3.46 18.74 -1.21
N VAL A 142 -3.49 17.42 -1.26
CA VAL A 142 -4.36 16.64 -2.13
C VAL A 142 -5.17 15.68 -1.28
N GLN A 143 -6.47 15.61 -1.53
CA GLN A 143 -7.34 14.64 -0.88
C GLN A 143 -8.24 13.95 -1.89
N LEU A 144 -8.26 12.62 -1.86
CA LEU A 144 -9.21 11.78 -2.54
C LEU A 144 -10.17 11.18 -1.50
N LEU A 145 -11.43 11.56 -1.57
CA LEU A 145 -12.51 10.92 -0.81
C LEU A 145 -13.33 10.04 -1.75
N GLY A 146 -13.46 8.76 -1.43
CA GLY A 146 -14.13 7.83 -2.32
C GLY A 146 -14.96 6.78 -1.60
N GLU A 147 -15.86 6.18 -2.35
CA GLU A 147 -16.63 5.02 -1.95
C GLU A 147 -16.49 3.95 -3.02
N TYR A 148 -16.23 2.72 -2.60
CA TYR A 148 -16.15 1.54 -3.44
C TYR A 148 -17.17 0.51 -2.97
N ILE A 149 -18.05 0.10 -3.86
CA ILE A 149 -19.06 -0.91 -3.60
C ILE A 149 -18.69 -2.18 -4.37
N ALA A 150 -18.45 -3.26 -3.64
CA ALA A 150 -17.98 -4.54 -4.18
C ALA A 150 -18.98 -5.67 -3.90
N PRO A 151 -20.16 -5.69 -4.55
CA PRO A 151 -21.18 -6.69 -4.30
C PRO A 151 -20.65 -8.09 -4.63
N PRO A 152 -21.04 -9.15 -3.87
CA PRO A 152 -20.62 -10.51 -4.12
C PRO A 152 -20.97 -10.99 -5.53
N ASN A 153 -22.18 -10.63 -5.99
CA ASN A 153 -22.69 -10.94 -7.33
C ASN A 153 -23.00 -9.63 -8.04
N GLY A 154 -22.09 -9.13 -8.87
CA GLY A 154 -22.30 -7.90 -9.61
C GLY A 154 -21.01 -7.22 -10.05
N THR A 155 -21.17 -6.10 -10.75
CA THR A 155 -20.03 -5.27 -11.14
C THR A 155 -19.71 -4.30 -10.01
N PRO A 156 -18.46 -4.25 -9.54
CA PRO A 156 -18.05 -3.23 -8.59
C PRO A 156 -18.22 -1.84 -9.18
N THR A 157 -18.55 -0.88 -8.33
CA THR A 157 -18.66 0.54 -8.71
C THR A 157 -17.87 1.40 -7.74
N PHE A 158 -17.40 2.55 -8.21
CA PHE A 158 -16.78 3.53 -7.35
C PHE A 158 -17.21 4.96 -7.69
N ASN A 159 -17.24 5.80 -6.66
CA ASN A 159 -17.40 7.23 -6.76
C ASN A 159 -16.33 7.89 -5.90
N ALA A 160 -15.64 8.88 -6.44
CA ALA A 160 -14.60 9.59 -5.71
C ALA A 160 -14.61 11.07 -6.04
N LYS A 161 -14.23 11.87 -5.05
CA LYS A 161 -13.98 13.31 -5.19
C LYS A 161 -12.51 13.57 -4.91
N LEU A 162 -11.81 14.11 -5.90
CA LEU A 162 -10.42 14.53 -5.78
C LEU A 162 -10.35 16.04 -5.59
N ASN A 163 -9.85 16.47 -4.45
CA ASN A 163 -9.59 17.87 -4.13
C ASN A 163 -8.09 18.16 -4.24
N LEU A 164 -7.74 19.19 -5.02
CA LEU A 164 -6.37 19.63 -5.27
C LEU A 164 -6.23 21.05 -4.70
N ALA A 165 -5.49 21.21 -3.56
CA ALA A 165 -5.40 22.48 -2.84
C ALA A 165 -4.00 22.80 -2.26
N PRO A 166 -2.92 22.84 -3.03
CA PRO A 166 -2.66 22.50 -4.43
C PRO A 166 -2.07 21.10 -4.65
N LEU A 167 -1.89 20.71 -5.92
CA LEU A 167 -1.01 19.63 -6.37
C LEU A 167 0.14 20.23 -7.19
N LYS A 168 1.37 20.00 -6.77
CA LYS A 168 2.56 20.45 -7.51
C LYS A 168 2.72 19.72 -8.84
N MET A 169 3.03 20.46 -9.91
CA MET A 169 3.31 19.86 -11.22
C MET A 169 4.51 18.92 -11.20
N LYS A 170 5.48 19.12 -10.29
CA LYS A 170 6.59 18.17 -10.05
C LYS A 170 6.09 16.81 -9.55
N THR A 171 5.05 16.78 -8.74
CA THR A 171 4.43 15.53 -8.29
C THR A 171 3.82 14.77 -9.48
N ILE A 172 3.11 15.48 -10.37
CA ILE A 172 2.59 14.89 -11.60
C ILE A 172 3.73 14.39 -12.50
N GLN A 173 4.81 15.17 -12.61
CA GLN A 173 6.01 14.78 -13.34
C GLN A 173 6.59 13.46 -12.83
N ALA A 174 6.69 13.29 -11.49
CA ALA A 174 7.18 12.06 -10.87
C ALA A 174 6.42 10.82 -11.39
N PHE A 175 5.09 10.88 -11.44
CA PHE A 175 4.25 9.78 -11.91
C PHE A 175 4.14 9.66 -13.43
N SER A 176 4.68 10.62 -14.18
CA SER A 176 4.58 10.63 -15.65
C SER A 176 5.55 9.67 -16.35
N MET A 177 6.37 8.93 -15.59
CA MET A 177 7.39 8.00 -16.15
C MET A 177 8.29 8.65 -17.21
N GLY A 178 8.61 9.96 -17.04
CA GLY A 178 9.47 10.72 -17.95
C GLY A 178 8.77 11.37 -19.15
N TYR A 179 7.46 11.22 -19.30
CA TYR A 179 6.70 11.94 -20.34
C TYR A 179 6.66 13.45 -20.08
N LEU A 180 6.63 13.88 -18.83
CA LEU A 180 6.74 15.28 -18.44
C LEU A 180 8.14 15.57 -17.92
N LYS A 181 8.70 16.73 -18.29
CA LYS A 181 10.02 17.19 -17.84
C LYS A 181 9.96 18.69 -17.54
N ASN A 182 10.73 19.11 -16.53
CA ASN A 182 10.83 20.51 -16.12
C ASN A 182 9.46 21.13 -15.82
N SER A 183 8.57 20.36 -15.20
CA SER A 183 7.22 20.80 -14.88
C SER A 183 7.25 21.73 -13.67
N GLU A 184 6.64 22.89 -13.79
CA GLU A 184 6.54 23.90 -12.73
C GLU A 184 5.09 24.38 -12.55
N GLY A 185 4.78 24.93 -11.39
CA GLY A 185 3.47 25.47 -11.04
C GLY A 185 2.60 24.49 -10.25
N ASP A 186 1.38 24.91 -10.04
CA ASP A 186 0.41 24.26 -9.17
C ASP A 186 -0.88 23.99 -9.94
N LEU A 187 -1.47 22.83 -9.68
CA LEU A 187 -2.82 22.50 -10.13
C LEU A 187 -3.76 22.59 -8.93
N THR A 188 -4.87 23.32 -9.09
CA THR A 188 -5.93 23.43 -8.09
C THR A 188 -7.28 23.11 -8.72
N GLY A 189 -8.17 22.53 -7.94
CA GLY A 189 -9.51 22.23 -8.42
C GLY A 189 -10.15 21.06 -7.69
N VAL A 190 -11.37 20.74 -8.12
CA VAL A 190 -12.11 19.58 -7.63
C VAL A 190 -12.59 18.78 -8.83
N LEU A 191 -12.36 17.46 -8.78
CA LEU A 191 -12.81 16.52 -9.80
C LEU A 191 -13.68 15.46 -9.16
N ASP A 192 -14.81 15.16 -9.82
CA ASP A 192 -15.66 14.01 -9.49
C ASP A 192 -15.32 12.88 -10.47
N ILE A 193 -15.02 11.69 -9.92
CA ILE A 193 -14.56 10.52 -10.65
C ILE A 193 -15.50 9.37 -10.32
N SER A 194 -16.01 8.67 -11.32
CA SER A 194 -16.87 7.51 -11.13
C SER A 194 -16.62 6.46 -12.19
N GLY A 195 -16.90 5.20 -11.85
CA GLY A 195 -16.73 4.09 -12.78
C GLY A 195 -17.31 2.78 -12.27
N ASN A 196 -17.26 1.78 -13.15
CA ASN A 196 -17.72 0.41 -12.94
C ASN A 196 -16.80 -0.58 -13.64
#